data_dcaa02c0e3ee752c2c64831413f7f0b0
#
_entry.id   dcaa02c0e3ee752c2c64831413f7f0b0
#
_cell.length_a   1.000
_cell.length_b   1.000
_cell.length_c   1.000
_cell.angle_alpha   90.00
_cell.angle_beta   90.00
_cell.angle_gamma   90.00
#
_symmetry.space_group_name_H-M   'P 1'
#
loop_
_entity.id
_entity.type
_entity.pdbx_description
1 polymer ?
#
loop_
_entity_poly.entity_id
_entity_poly.type
_entity_poly.pdbx_seq_one_letter_code
_entity_poly.pdbx_strand_id
1 'polypeptide(L)'
;MFTTGLDGMDEIRLINGREVAKVIAASGRCQMVISGHVHRTIYTTYNGLAHAVIQSTCDQMPLILGPGSSSLSVPEPGGYGVLLLDEASPILHHMTIDLPGSSDIQSSDNNSQNLS
;
A
#
# COMPACT_ATOMS: atom_id res chain seq x y z
N MET A 1 0.10 6.95 -13.59
CA MET A 1 -1.21 6.38 -13.84
C MET A 1 -2.30 7.20 -13.15
N PHE A 2 -2.63 7.00 -11.92
CA PHE A 2 -3.52 7.86 -11.13
C PHE A 2 -2.72 8.69 -10.12
N THR A 3 -3.35 9.69 -9.52
CA THR A 3 -2.78 10.46 -8.40
C THR A 3 -3.14 9.81 -7.08
N THR A 4 -2.21 9.76 -6.16
CA THR A 4 -2.39 9.11 -4.87
C THR A 4 -2.82 10.08 -3.76
N GLY A 5 -2.63 11.38 -3.99
CA GLY A 5 -2.79 12.43 -2.99
C GLY A 5 -1.55 12.65 -2.13
N LEU A 6 -0.51 11.86 -2.34
CA LEU A 6 0.81 12.03 -1.71
C LEU A 6 1.68 12.86 -2.68
N ASP A 7 1.74 14.15 -2.46
CA ASP A 7 2.26 15.14 -3.39
C ASP A 7 3.67 14.80 -3.92
N GLY A 8 4.60 14.52 -3.04
CA GLY A 8 5.96 14.15 -3.42
C GLY A 8 6.06 12.84 -4.23
N MET A 9 5.15 11.89 -4.04
CA MET A 9 5.09 10.66 -4.82
C MET A 9 4.41 10.87 -6.17
N ASP A 10 3.43 11.75 -6.22
CA ASP A 10 2.72 12.08 -7.46
C ASP A 10 3.61 12.83 -8.46
N GLU A 11 4.63 13.56 -7.98
CA GLU A 11 5.64 14.22 -8.82
C GLU A 11 6.57 13.23 -9.55
N ILE A 12 6.90 12.10 -8.93
CA ILE A 12 7.82 11.09 -9.47
C ILE A 12 7.11 9.86 -10.04
N ARG A 13 5.84 10.00 -10.36
CA ARG A 13 5.04 8.94 -10.97
C ARG A 13 5.52 8.59 -12.38
N LEU A 14 5.06 7.47 -12.90
CA LEU A 14 5.32 7.05 -14.27
C LEU A 14 4.87 8.11 -15.28
N ILE A 15 5.80 8.70 -16.03
CA ILE A 15 5.55 9.84 -16.94
C ILE A 15 4.53 9.48 -18.02
N ASN A 16 4.67 8.31 -18.64
CA ASN A 16 3.76 7.81 -19.69
C ASN A 16 2.65 6.91 -19.15
N GLY A 17 2.25 7.08 -17.90
CA GLY A 17 1.26 6.24 -17.24
C GLY A 17 -0.11 6.20 -17.93
N ARG A 18 -0.50 7.27 -18.64
CA ARG A 18 -1.76 7.30 -19.38
C ARG A 18 -1.71 6.40 -20.63
N GLU A 19 -0.60 6.40 -21.34
CA GLU A 19 -0.38 5.54 -22.50
C GLU A 19 -0.35 4.07 -22.09
N VAL A 20 0.36 3.76 -21.01
CA VAL A 20 0.39 2.42 -20.44
C VAL A 20 -1.02 1.97 -20.03
N ALA A 21 -1.79 2.81 -19.37
CA ALA A 21 -3.16 2.50 -18.98
C ALA A 21 -4.08 2.20 -20.19
N LYS A 22 -3.91 2.93 -21.29
CA LYS A 22 -4.65 2.69 -22.54
C LYS A 22 -4.31 1.32 -23.15
N VAL A 23 -3.03 0.98 -23.20
CA VAL A 23 -2.57 -0.32 -23.73
C VAL A 23 -3.11 -1.47 -22.87
N ILE A 24 -3.05 -1.35 -21.56
CA ILE A 24 -3.58 -2.34 -20.63
C ILE A 24 -5.10 -2.50 -20.82
N ALA A 25 -5.84 -1.42 -20.88
CA ALA A 25 -7.29 -1.44 -21.06
C ALA A 25 -7.68 -2.04 -22.44
N ALA A 26 -6.95 -1.69 -23.49
CA ALA A 26 -7.19 -2.21 -24.83
C ALA A 26 -6.92 -3.71 -24.96
N SER A 27 -6.06 -4.29 -24.13
CA SER A 27 -5.75 -5.71 -24.16
C SER A 27 -6.94 -6.60 -23.78
N GLY A 28 -7.84 -6.11 -22.94
CA GLY A 28 -8.97 -6.86 -22.40
C GLY A 28 -8.60 -8.07 -21.54
N ARG A 29 -7.31 -8.27 -21.24
CA ARG A 29 -6.78 -9.43 -20.51
C ARG A 29 -6.33 -9.12 -19.10
N CYS A 30 -6.12 -7.86 -18.79
CA CYS A 30 -5.67 -7.43 -17.48
C CYS A 30 -6.85 -7.42 -16.49
N GLN A 31 -6.71 -8.12 -15.39
CA GLN A 31 -7.72 -8.20 -14.34
C GLN A 31 -7.41 -7.25 -13.17
N MET A 32 -6.13 -7.02 -12.91
CA MET A 32 -5.65 -6.16 -11.82
C MET A 32 -4.27 -5.59 -12.16
N VAL A 33 -3.99 -4.40 -11.70
CA VAL A 33 -2.65 -3.80 -11.75
C VAL A 33 -2.10 -3.70 -10.34
N ILE A 34 -0.92 -4.24 -10.13
CA ILE A 34 -0.22 -4.19 -8.85
C ILE A 34 1.05 -3.38 -9.04
N SER A 35 1.33 -2.48 -8.10
CA SER A 35 2.52 -1.63 -8.11
C SER A 35 3.06 -1.44 -6.70
N GLY A 36 4.27 -0.93 -6.60
CA GLY A 36 4.93 -0.55 -5.38
C GLY A 36 5.36 0.92 -5.42
N HIS A 37 6.55 1.21 -4.88
CA HIS A 37 7.24 2.50 -4.89
C HIS A 37 6.68 3.55 -3.92
N VAL A 38 5.39 3.62 -3.72
CA VAL A 38 4.76 4.68 -2.89
C VAL A 38 4.91 4.42 -1.40
N HIS A 39 5.35 3.23 -1.00
CA HIS A 39 5.51 2.83 0.40
C HIS A 39 4.24 3.02 1.24
N ARG A 40 3.08 2.77 0.66
CA ARG A 40 1.79 2.80 1.34
C ARG A 40 0.79 1.94 0.57
N THR A 41 -0.08 1.26 1.32
CA THR A 41 -1.17 0.50 0.72
C THR A 41 -2.22 1.44 0.18
N ILE A 42 -2.50 1.35 -1.11
CA ILE A 42 -3.51 2.16 -1.80
C ILE A 42 -4.30 1.27 -2.73
N TYR A 43 -5.62 1.41 -2.71
CA TYR A 43 -6.52 0.74 -3.64
C TYR A 43 -7.35 1.77 -4.40
N THR A 44 -7.54 1.52 -5.68
CA THR A 44 -8.43 2.32 -6.51
C THR A 44 -8.91 1.53 -7.72
N THR A 45 -9.97 2.03 -8.35
CA THR A 45 -10.36 1.62 -9.71
C THR A 45 -10.00 2.76 -10.66
N TYR A 46 -9.20 2.46 -11.66
CA TYR A 46 -8.78 3.42 -12.67
C TYR A 46 -8.96 2.83 -14.06
N ASN A 47 -9.66 3.54 -14.94
CA ASN A 47 -10.05 3.05 -16.26
C ASN A 47 -10.75 1.67 -16.23
N GLY A 48 -11.60 1.44 -15.24
CA GLY A 48 -12.33 0.18 -15.09
C GLY A 48 -11.53 -1.00 -14.56
N LEU A 49 -10.25 -0.81 -14.22
CA LEU A 49 -9.38 -1.84 -13.66
C LEU A 49 -9.10 -1.59 -12.18
N ALA A 50 -9.07 -2.67 -11.41
CA ALA A 50 -8.60 -2.62 -10.04
C ALA A 50 -7.10 -2.36 -10.00
N HIS A 51 -6.67 -1.41 -9.17
CA HIS A 51 -5.28 -1.09 -8.91
C HIS A 51 -4.99 -1.23 -7.42
N ALA A 52 -3.89 -1.90 -7.10
CA ALA A 52 -3.36 -2.02 -5.76
C ALA A 52 -1.92 -1.53 -5.72
N VAL A 53 -1.60 -0.63 -4.81
CA VAL A 53 -0.23 -0.29 -4.44
C VAL A 53 0.10 -1.04 -3.15
N ILE A 54 1.21 -1.78 -3.15
CA ILE A 54 1.63 -2.55 -1.99
C ILE A 54 2.61 -1.71 -1.17
N GLN A 55 2.47 -1.79 0.14
CA GLN A 55 3.37 -1.14 1.08
C GLN A 55 4.81 -1.66 0.98
N SER A 56 5.76 -0.91 1.51
CA SER A 56 7.16 -1.31 1.60
C SER A 56 7.37 -2.44 2.61
N THR A 57 8.44 -3.20 2.42
CA THR A 57 8.89 -4.22 3.40
C THR A 57 9.67 -3.62 4.58
N CYS A 58 9.98 -2.34 4.53
CA CYS A 58 10.75 -1.66 5.60
C CYS A 58 9.94 -0.50 6.21
N ASP A 59 10.12 0.71 5.74
CA ASP A 59 9.46 1.91 6.21
C ASP A 59 8.33 2.34 5.28
N GLN A 60 7.41 3.13 5.77
CA GLN A 60 6.27 3.60 5.00
C GLN A 60 6.30 5.12 4.81
N MET A 61 5.59 5.62 3.81
CA MET A 61 5.28 7.04 3.68
C MET A 61 4.19 7.44 4.67
N PRO A 62 4.31 8.59 5.38
CA PRO A 62 3.22 9.07 6.20
C PRO A 62 1.99 9.42 5.36
N LEU A 63 0.80 9.19 5.89
CA LEU A 63 -0.43 9.57 5.22
C LEU A 63 -0.70 11.08 5.40
N ILE A 64 0.06 11.88 4.67
CA ILE A 64 -0.12 13.34 4.60
C ILE A 64 -0.62 13.67 3.21
N LEU A 65 -1.89 13.99 3.10
CA LEU A 65 -2.54 14.29 1.84
C LEU A 65 -2.47 15.77 1.52
N GLY A 66 -2.31 16.09 0.23
CA GLY A 66 -2.29 17.45 -0.29
C GLY A 66 -0.90 18.08 -0.36
N PRO A 67 -0.83 19.40 -0.59
CA PRO A 67 0.41 20.12 -0.81
C PRO A 67 1.36 20.02 0.38
N GLY A 68 2.65 19.84 0.11
CA GLY A 68 3.71 19.82 1.11
C GLY A 68 3.97 18.47 1.76
N SER A 69 3.33 17.40 1.33
CA SER A 69 3.75 16.05 1.69
C SER A 69 5.12 15.80 1.04
N SER A 70 6.15 15.82 1.85
CA SER A 70 7.50 15.50 1.39
C SER A 70 7.73 13.99 1.40
N SER A 71 8.83 13.55 0.81
CA SER A 71 9.29 12.16 0.82
C SER A 71 9.81 11.72 2.21
N LEU A 72 9.02 11.98 3.25
CA LEU A 72 9.31 11.53 4.60
C LEU A 72 9.02 10.03 4.71
N SER A 73 9.76 9.33 5.54
CA SER A 73 9.44 7.97 5.93
C SER A 73 9.12 7.88 7.41
N VAL A 74 8.23 6.95 7.75
CA VAL A 74 7.84 6.66 9.13
C VAL A 74 8.10 5.20 9.45
N PRO A 75 8.48 4.86 10.69
CA PRO A 75 8.79 3.50 11.08
C PRO A 75 7.52 2.67 11.35
N GLU A 76 6.58 2.72 10.43
CA GLU A 76 5.44 1.80 10.44
C GLU A 76 5.90 0.41 10.00
N PRO A 77 5.25 -0.67 10.47
CA PRO A 77 5.59 -2.02 10.07
C PRO A 77 5.63 -2.21 8.56
N GLY A 78 6.62 -2.94 8.09
CA GLY A 78 6.69 -3.38 6.71
C GLY A 78 5.61 -4.41 6.39
N GLY A 79 5.43 -4.71 5.11
CA GLY A 79 4.49 -5.71 4.70
C GLY A 79 4.74 -6.24 3.30
N TYR A 80 3.91 -7.19 2.89
CA TYR A 80 3.96 -7.79 1.57
C TYR A 80 2.57 -8.23 1.13
N GLY A 81 2.42 -8.52 -0.14
CA GLY A 81 1.19 -9.05 -0.71
C GLY A 81 1.34 -10.51 -1.11
N VAL A 82 0.29 -11.30 -0.92
CA VAL A 82 0.16 -12.65 -1.47
C VAL A 82 -0.96 -12.61 -2.50
N LEU A 83 -0.61 -12.86 -3.75
CA LEU A 83 -1.55 -12.88 -4.85
C LEU A 83 -1.95 -14.32 -5.18
N LEU A 84 -3.23 -14.60 -5.04
CA LEU A 84 -3.82 -15.86 -5.51
C LEU A 84 -4.37 -15.62 -6.92
N LEU A 85 -3.90 -16.44 -7.85
CA LEU A 85 -4.37 -16.44 -9.23
C LEU A 85 -5.31 -17.62 -9.42
N ASP A 86 -6.55 -17.31 -9.70
CA ASP A 86 -7.60 -18.26 -10.03
C ASP A 86 -8.24 -17.88 -11.37
N GLU A 87 -8.94 -18.81 -12.00
CA GLU A 87 -9.64 -18.59 -13.28
C GLU A 87 -10.73 -17.51 -13.15
N ALA A 88 -11.31 -17.35 -11.98
CA ALA A 88 -12.40 -16.40 -11.74
C ALA A 88 -11.90 -14.95 -11.59
N SER A 89 -11.00 -14.70 -10.64
CA SER A 89 -10.47 -13.36 -10.37
C SER A 89 -9.24 -13.43 -9.46
N PRO A 90 -8.27 -12.52 -9.60
CA PRO A 90 -7.14 -12.45 -8.70
C PRO A 90 -7.58 -11.98 -7.31
N ILE A 91 -7.01 -12.59 -6.27
CA ILE A 91 -7.24 -12.20 -4.87
C ILE A 91 -5.91 -11.78 -4.28
N LEU A 92 -5.85 -10.54 -3.79
CA LEU A 92 -4.66 -9.99 -3.15
C LEU A 92 -4.88 -9.91 -1.65
N HIS A 93 -4.06 -10.65 -0.89
CA HIS A 93 -3.99 -10.56 0.55
C HIS A 93 -2.84 -9.65 0.97
N HIS A 94 -3.09 -8.78 1.92
CA HIS A 94 -2.08 -7.97 2.59
C HIS A 94 -1.61 -8.64 3.87
N MET A 95 -0.30 -8.70 4.04
CA MET A 95 0.35 -9.20 5.25
C MET A 95 1.25 -8.11 5.83
N THR A 96 1.11 -7.85 7.11
CA THR A 96 2.00 -6.98 7.87
C THR A 96 3.08 -7.83 8.55
N ILE A 97 4.32 -7.33 8.53
CA ILE A 97 5.44 -7.97 9.20
C ILE A 97 5.43 -7.51 10.66
N ASP A 98 5.27 -8.45 11.59
CA ASP A 98 5.34 -8.14 13.01
C ASP A 98 6.76 -7.69 13.38
N LEU A 99 6.85 -6.53 14.05
CA LEU A 99 8.13 -6.07 14.59
C LEU A 99 8.44 -6.83 15.87
N PRO A 100 9.70 -7.25 16.08
CA PRO A 100 10.12 -7.87 17.34
C PRO A 100 9.79 -6.93 18.52
N GLY A 101 9.06 -7.41 19.52
CA GLY A 101 8.67 -6.65 20.72
C GLY A 101 7.30 -6.01 20.69
N SER A 102 6.54 -6.07 19.60
CA SER A 102 5.17 -5.54 19.56
C SER A 102 4.17 -6.35 20.42
N SER A 103 4.46 -7.60 20.71
CA SER A 103 3.67 -8.48 21.57
C SER A 103 3.87 -8.23 23.07
N ASP A 104 4.99 -7.61 23.47
CA ASP A 104 5.34 -7.45 24.89
C ASP A 104 4.70 -6.20 25.54
N ILE A 105 4.17 -5.28 24.75
CA ILE A 105 3.59 -4.03 25.25
C ILE A 105 2.17 -4.21 25.82
N GLN A 106 1.46 -5.26 25.41
CA GLN A 106 0.07 -5.49 25.87
C GLN A 106 -0.05 -6.27 27.19
N SER A 107 1.02 -6.85 27.70
CA SER A 107 0.97 -7.66 28.92
C SER A 107 1.34 -6.93 30.22
N SER A 108 1.85 -5.70 30.16
CA SER A 108 2.30 -4.95 31.34
C SER A 108 1.24 -4.09 32.03
N ASP A 109 0.10 -3.80 31.37
CA ASP A 109 -0.90 -2.88 31.93
C ASP A 109 -2.02 -3.56 32.75
N ASN A 110 -2.07 -4.90 32.80
CA ASN A 110 -3.13 -5.61 33.53
C ASN A 110 -2.78 -6.02 34.97
N ASN A 111 -1.61 -5.65 35.48
CA ASN A 111 -1.17 -6.11 36.81
C ASN A 111 -1.14 -5.02 37.89
N SER A 112 -1.72 -3.84 37.64
CA SER A 112 -1.71 -2.72 38.60
C SER A 112 -3.04 -2.43 39.31
N GLN A 113 -4.05 -3.29 39.18
CA GLN A 113 -5.37 -3.06 39.78
C GLN A 113 -5.85 -4.11 40.78
N ASN A 114 -4.96 -4.85 41.44
CA ASN A 114 -5.39 -5.72 42.53
C ASN A 114 -4.47 -5.63 43.74
N LEU A 115 -4.40 -4.44 44.37
CA LEU A 115 -3.92 -4.26 45.74
C LEU A 115 -4.68 -3.10 46.38
N SER A 116 -5.84 -3.39 46.93
CA SER A 116 -6.48 -2.66 47.98
C SER A 116 -7.41 -3.56 48.79
#